data_b2ae7eab270c264d52da37a1b13c10b8
#
_entry.id   b2ae7eab270c264d52da37a1b13c10b8
#
_cell.length_a   1.000
_cell.length_b   1.000
_cell.length_c   1.000
_cell.angle_alpha   90.00
_cell.angle_beta   90.00
_cell.angle_gamma   90.00
#
_symmetry.space_group_name_H-M   'P 1'
#
loop_
_entity.id
_entity.type
_entity.pdbx_description
1 polymer ?
#
loop_
_entity_poly.entity_id
_entity_poly.type
_entity_poly.pdbx_seq_one_letter_code
_entity_poly.pdbx_strand_id
1 'polypeptide(L)'
;SALLPHAGTASRTWRDVVELGALVERLGELRGSRVAADVALVFSWENQWAADLEAHPTTALRYLEQVHAFHGALWDLGVTVDVVAPGAPLDGYAVVLVPELYLVRDEHAAVVADHVAAGGRAVVTCFSGIVDERDRVRTGGYPGAFRDLLGVRVDEFLPLAAGGEIALSDGSAGTVWSEPVALHGATSVLDYAAGQLAGQPAVTRNDHGAGAAWYVSTVLAADTLRTLLGDVLAEAGVTPDAAARPGLEVVRRRDDQHEWVFLLNHTDQPVQHHEAGHELVADHAVAGTTTIAPGGTQIIRTDRKRS
;
A
#
# COMPACT_ATOMS: atom_id res chain seq x y z
N SER A 1 9.07 29.13 3.03
CA SER A 1 8.61 29.69 1.75
C SER A 1 7.24 30.33 1.95
N ALA A 2 7.04 31.52 1.40
CA ALA A 2 5.78 32.26 1.52
C ALA A 2 5.01 32.17 0.19
N LEU A 3 3.65 32.17 0.26
CA LEU A 3 2.80 32.22 -0.92
C LEU A 3 3.01 33.51 -1.73
N LEU A 4 3.26 34.63 -1.05
CA LEU A 4 3.65 35.88 -1.69
C LEU A 4 5.19 35.96 -1.75
N PRO A 5 5.80 35.88 -2.94
CA PRO A 5 7.24 36.01 -3.11
C PRO A 5 7.75 37.42 -2.74
N HIS A 6 9.01 37.53 -2.36
CA HIS A 6 9.65 38.85 -2.15
C HIS A 6 9.63 39.74 -3.40
N ALA A 7 9.55 39.14 -4.60
CA ALA A 7 9.37 39.88 -5.87
C ALA A 7 7.97 40.51 -6.05
N GLY A 8 7.07 40.29 -5.09
CA GLY A 8 5.73 40.86 -5.08
C GLY A 8 4.73 40.22 -6.01
N THR A 9 3.59 40.87 -6.17
CA THR A 9 2.41 40.35 -6.91
C THR A 9 2.58 40.29 -8.41
N ALA A 10 3.60 40.89 -9.00
CA ALA A 10 3.91 40.81 -10.42
C ALA A 10 4.68 39.55 -10.82
N SER A 11 5.08 38.73 -9.86
CA SER A 11 5.83 37.50 -10.10
C SER A 11 4.96 36.39 -10.70
N ARG A 12 5.61 35.47 -11.43
CA ARG A 12 4.94 34.26 -11.95
C ARG A 12 4.34 33.43 -10.82
N THR A 13 5.10 33.18 -9.75
CA THR A 13 4.64 32.41 -8.61
C THR A 13 3.36 32.99 -7.99
N TRP A 14 3.23 34.31 -7.89
CA TRP A 14 2.00 34.90 -7.39
C TRP A 14 0.80 34.67 -8.32
N ARG A 15 1.00 34.79 -9.62
CA ARG A 15 -0.07 34.47 -10.60
C ARG A 15 -0.51 33.01 -10.50
N ASP A 16 0.47 32.10 -10.41
CA ASP A 16 0.18 30.66 -10.26
C ASP A 16 -0.61 30.39 -8.95
N VAL A 17 -0.28 31.07 -7.85
CA VAL A 17 -1.01 30.96 -6.57
C VAL A 17 -2.45 31.48 -6.69
N VAL A 18 -2.65 32.61 -7.36
CA VAL A 18 -4.00 33.18 -7.57
C VAL A 18 -4.85 32.26 -8.45
N GLU A 19 -4.27 31.72 -9.52
CA GLU A 19 -4.93 30.78 -10.42
C GLU A 19 -5.32 29.48 -9.69
N LEU A 20 -4.38 28.93 -8.89
CA LEU A 20 -4.65 27.77 -8.04
C LEU A 20 -5.78 28.06 -7.04
N GLY A 21 -5.78 29.24 -6.41
CA GLY A 21 -6.85 29.64 -5.49
C GLY A 21 -8.23 29.67 -6.18
N ALA A 22 -8.31 30.22 -7.37
CA ALA A 22 -9.54 30.24 -8.15
C ALA A 22 -9.99 28.82 -8.58
N LEU A 23 -9.04 27.93 -8.91
CA LEU A 23 -9.34 26.53 -9.18
C LEU A 23 -9.90 25.82 -7.95
N VAL A 24 -9.24 25.96 -6.78
CA VAL A 24 -9.71 25.35 -5.52
C VAL A 24 -11.11 25.85 -5.14
N GLU A 25 -11.44 27.11 -5.40
CA GLU A 25 -12.78 27.65 -5.18
C GLU A 25 -13.83 26.96 -6.07
N ARG A 26 -13.54 26.78 -7.36
CA ARG A 26 -14.41 26.01 -8.28
C ARG A 26 -14.59 24.56 -7.87
N LEU A 27 -13.56 23.94 -7.29
CA LEU A 27 -13.60 22.58 -6.78
C LEU A 27 -14.32 22.44 -5.42
N GLY A 28 -15.01 23.48 -4.96
CA GLY A 28 -15.72 23.50 -3.67
C GLY A 28 -16.77 22.38 -3.51
N GLU A 29 -17.32 21.87 -4.60
CA GLU A 29 -18.26 20.74 -4.60
C GLU A 29 -17.63 19.41 -4.12
N LEU A 30 -16.32 19.28 -4.18
CA LEU A 30 -15.60 18.09 -3.65
C LEU A 30 -15.58 18.03 -2.13
N ARG A 31 -15.99 19.11 -1.45
CA ARG A 31 -15.94 19.18 0.01
C ARG A 31 -16.88 18.15 0.62
N GLY A 32 -16.34 17.32 1.52
CA GLY A 32 -17.07 16.23 2.17
C GLY A 32 -17.06 14.91 1.42
N SER A 33 -16.62 14.87 0.15
CA SER A 33 -16.41 13.61 -0.56
C SER A 33 -15.26 12.81 0.07
N ARG A 34 -15.30 11.48 -0.10
CA ARG A 34 -14.27 10.56 0.44
C ARG A 34 -13.59 9.82 -0.70
N VAL A 35 -12.31 9.52 -0.52
CA VAL A 35 -11.59 8.59 -1.41
C VAL A 35 -12.22 7.20 -1.27
N ALA A 36 -12.40 6.51 -2.38
CA ALA A 36 -12.87 5.13 -2.40
C ALA A 36 -11.66 4.20 -2.42
N ALA A 37 -11.21 3.75 -1.25
CA ALA A 37 -10.11 2.81 -1.09
C ALA A 37 -10.60 1.53 -0.43
N ASP A 38 -10.28 0.39 -1.04
CA ASP A 38 -10.58 -0.94 -0.50
C ASP A 38 -9.38 -1.55 0.22
N VAL A 39 -8.23 -0.86 0.22
CA VAL A 39 -6.97 -1.30 0.80
C VAL A 39 -6.47 -0.28 1.82
N ALA A 40 -6.03 -0.75 2.98
CA ALA A 40 -5.30 0.04 3.98
C ALA A 40 -3.83 -0.37 4.01
N LEU A 41 -2.93 0.61 4.02
CA LEU A 41 -1.49 0.44 4.21
C LEU A 41 -1.11 1.04 5.57
N VAL A 42 -0.64 0.19 6.48
CA VAL A 42 -0.29 0.63 7.83
C VAL A 42 1.05 1.34 7.83
N PHE A 43 1.07 2.56 8.38
CA PHE A 43 2.27 3.37 8.52
C PHE A 43 2.37 4.03 9.90
N SER A 44 3.58 4.06 10.49
CA SER A 44 3.87 4.68 11.77
C SER A 44 5.22 5.37 11.78
N TRP A 45 5.26 6.63 12.19
CA TRP A 45 6.52 7.34 12.44
C TRP A 45 7.28 6.77 13.63
N GLU A 46 6.59 6.31 14.68
CA GLU A 46 7.23 5.67 15.84
C GLU A 46 7.95 4.40 15.38
N ASN A 47 7.30 3.61 14.50
CA ASN A 47 7.94 2.44 13.89
C ASN A 47 9.14 2.82 13.02
N GLN A 48 9.03 3.87 12.20
CA GLN A 48 10.14 4.35 11.37
C GLN A 48 11.37 4.70 12.23
N TRP A 49 11.17 5.41 13.32
CA TRP A 49 12.26 5.80 14.21
C TRP A 49 12.88 4.59 14.92
N ALA A 50 12.07 3.61 15.33
CA ALA A 50 12.55 2.37 15.94
C ALA A 50 13.27 1.48 14.91
N ALA A 51 12.74 1.35 13.69
CA ALA A 51 13.32 0.54 12.61
C ALA A 51 14.62 1.11 12.05
N ASP A 52 14.87 2.42 12.18
CA ASP A 52 16.11 3.07 11.72
C ASP A 52 17.31 2.91 12.69
N LEU A 53 17.13 2.24 13.83
CA LEU A 53 18.23 2.01 14.78
C LEU A 53 19.31 1.09 14.19
N GLU A 54 20.58 1.46 14.34
CA GLU A 54 21.72 0.71 13.78
C GLU A 54 21.96 -0.64 14.44
N ALA A 55 21.32 -0.92 15.59
CA ALA A 55 21.48 -2.16 16.35
C ALA A 55 20.69 -3.37 15.80
N HIS A 56 20.05 -3.23 14.63
CA HIS A 56 19.29 -4.29 13.99
C HIS A 56 20.20 -5.30 13.25
N PRO A 57 19.69 -6.50 12.90
CA PRO A 57 20.47 -7.52 12.21
C PRO A 57 21.04 -7.05 10.87
N THR A 58 20.42 -6.07 10.21
CA THR A 58 20.90 -5.39 9.02
C THR A 58 20.38 -3.98 8.97
N THR A 59 21.16 -3.06 8.41
CA THR A 59 20.73 -1.69 8.08
C THR A 59 20.18 -1.58 6.65
N ALA A 60 20.17 -2.67 5.89
CA ALA A 60 19.68 -2.71 4.52
C ALA A 60 18.15 -2.91 4.44
N LEU A 61 17.52 -3.45 5.49
CA LEU A 61 16.06 -3.50 5.59
C LEU A 61 15.58 -2.12 6.07
N ARG A 62 14.76 -1.45 5.27
CA ARG A 62 14.36 -0.06 5.53
C ARG A 62 12.86 0.08 5.41
N TYR A 63 12.23 0.40 6.54
CA TYR A 63 10.77 0.48 6.66
C TYR A 63 10.10 1.36 5.60
N LEU A 64 10.60 2.57 5.40
CA LEU A 64 10.01 3.49 4.43
C LEU A 64 10.12 2.98 2.98
N GLU A 65 11.19 2.25 2.65
CA GLU A 65 11.35 1.61 1.35
C GLU A 65 10.34 0.46 1.16
N GLN A 66 10.07 -0.31 2.22
CA GLN A 66 9.02 -1.35 2.19
C GLN A 66 7.64 -0.73 2.01
N VAL A 67 7.30 0.33 2.75
CA VAL A 67 6.04 1.06 2.60
C VAL A 67 5.88 1.58 1.17
N HIS A 68 6.93 2.19 0.60
CA HIS A 68 6.92 2.68 -0.78
C HIS A 68 6.78 1.55 -1.81
N ALA A 69 7.42 0.40 -1.59
CA ALA A 69 7.32 -0.75 -2.48
C ALA A 69 5.89 -1.29 -2.54
N PHE A 70 5.23 -1.42 -1.39
CA PHE A 70 3.83 -1.85 -1.32
C PHE A 70 2.88 -0.82 -1.96
N HIS A 71 3.06 0.46 -1.66
CA HIS A 71 2.27 1.52 -2.29
C HIS A 71 2.47 1.55 -3.80
N GLY A 72 3.73 1.46 -4.27
CA GLY A 72 4.06 1.44 -5.70
C GLY A 72 3.44 0.24 -6.44
N ALA A 73 3.46 -0.95 -5.83
CA ALA A 73 2.85 -2.13 -6.41
C ALA A 73 1.31 -1.98 -6.54
N LEU A 74 0.63 -1.39 -5.55
CA LEU A 74 -0.80 -1.08 -5.64
C LEU A 74 -1.09 -0.03 -6.71
N TRP A 75 -0.24 1.00 -6.80
CA TRP A 75 -0.35 2.03 -7.82
C TRP A 75 -0.21 1.45 -9.24
N ASP A 76 0.78 0.57 -9.45
CA ASP A 76 0.96 -0.15 -10.71
C ASP A 76 -0.23 -1.07 -11.05
N LEU A 77 -0.87 -1.65 -10.03
CA LEU A 77 -2.09 -2.44 -10.16
C LEU A 77 -3.36 -1.60 -10.36
N GLY A 78 -3.27 -0.28 -10.23
CA GLY A 78 -4.43 0.60 -10.32
C GLY A 78 -5.41 0.49 -9.15
N VAL A 79 -4.89 0.24 -7.95
CA VAL A 79 -5.67 0.12 -6.73
C VAL A 79 -5.39 1.29 -5.81
N THR A 80 -6.44 2.02 -5.45
CA THR A 80 -6.35 3.11 -4.48
C THR A 80 -6.15 2.55 -3.07
N VAL A 81 -5.25 3.17 -2.32
CA VAL A 81 -4.90 2.77 -0.95
C VAL A 81 -4.98 3.95 0.01
N ASP A 82 -5.52 3.73 1.19
CA ASP A 82 -5.43 4.67 2.31
C ASP A 82 -4.24 4.31 3.20
N VAL A 83 -3.46 5.32 3.58
CA VAL A 83 -2.38 5.15 4.56
C VAL A 83 -2.97 5.42 5.95
N VAL A 84 -2.91 4.41 6.82
CA VAL A 84 -3.54 4.43 8.14
C VAL A 84 -2.54 4.21 9.27
N ALA A 85 -2.80 4.81 10.43
CA ALA A 85 -1.98 4.54 11.62
C ALA A 85 -2.27 3.14 12.19
N PRO A 86 -1.30 2.48 12.87
CA PRO A 86 -1.57 1.26 13.63
C PRO A 86 -2.71 1.47 14.65
N GLY A 87 -3.66 0.53 14.71
CA GLY A 87 -4.83 0.62 15.57
C GLY A 87 -5.97 1.49 15.04
N ALA A 88 -5.84 2.10 13.85
CA ALA A 88 -6.97 2.75 13.20
C ALA A 88 -8.08 1.73 12.88
N PRO A 89 -9.37 2.15 12.89
CA PRO A 89 -10.45 1.29 12.44
C PRO A 89 -10.22 0.78 11.02
N LEU A 90 -10.44 -0.52 10.80
CA LEU A 90 -10.23 -1.17 9.50
C LEU A 90 -11.55 -1.54 8.81
N ASP A 91 -12.68 -1.08 9.36
CA ASP A 91 -13.98 -1.30 8.76
C ASP A 91 -14.06 -0.70 7.35
N GLY A 92 -14.51 -1.50 6.40
CA GLY A 92 -14.67 -1.09 5.01
C GLY A 92 -13.47 -1.36 4.11
N TYR A 93 -12.31 -1.72 4.65
CA TYR A 93 -11.21 -2.22 3.84
C TYR A 93 -11.34 -3.73 3.63
N ALA A 94 -11.03 -4.20 2.44
CA ALA A 94 -10.97 -5.63 2.12
C ALA A 94 -9.59 -6.22 2.42
N VAL A 95 -8.54 -5.42 2.27
CA VAL A 95 -7.14 -5.83 2.45
C VAL A 95 -6.39 -4.84 3.35
N VAL A 96 -5.58 -5.36 4.26
CA VAL A 96 -4.69 -4.58 5.12
C VAL A 96 -3.25 -5.02 4.89
N LEU A 97 -2.37 -4.07 4.58
CA LEU A 97 -0.95 -4.30 4.33
C LEU A 97 -0.14 -3.77 5.52
N VAL A 98 0.73 -4.63 6.06
CA VAL A 98 1.52 -4.36 7.27
C VAL A 98 3.01 -4.63 6.95
N PRO A 99 3.67 -3.75 6.17
CA PRO A 99 5.08 -3.89 5.85
C PRO A 99 5.95 -3.55 7.07
N GLU A 100 6.86 -4.43 7.44
CA GLU A 100 7.93 -4.21 8.44
C GLU A 100 7.48 -3.39 9.68
N LEU A 101 6.33 -3.74 10.25
CA LEU A 101 5.83 -3.10 11.47
C LEU A 101 6.56 -3.67 12.69
N TYR A 102 7.85 -3.33 12.84
CA TYR A 102 8.77 -3.79 13.88
C TYR A 102 8.22 -3.55 15.29
N LEU A 103 7.82 -2.28 15.55
CA LEU A 103 7.24 -1.83 16.81
C LEU A 103 5.72 -1.79 16.71
N VAL A 104 5.05 -2.60 17.51
CA VAL A 104 3.58 -2.63 17.52
C VAL A 104 3.03 -2.93 18.91
N ARG A 105 1.95 -2.26 19.30
CA ARG A 105 1.18 -2.56 20.52
C ARG A 105 0.34 -3.80 20.33
N ASP A 106 0.06 -4.53 21.40
CA ASP A 106 -0.81 -5.71 21.33
C ASP A 106 -2.21 -5.38 20.83
N GLU A 107 -2.79 -4.27 21.30
CA GLU A 107 -4.10 -3.82 20.86
C GLU A 107 -4.13 -3.44 19.37
N HIS A 108 -3.03 -2.93 18.80
CA HIS A 108 -2.94 -2.61 17.37
C HIS A 108 -2.82 -3.87 16.50
N ALA A 109 -2.06 -4.86 16.98
CA ALA A 109 -1.99 -6.16 16.31
C ALA A 109 -3.34 -6.89 16.35
N ALA A 110 -4.06 -6.78 17.48
CA ALA A 110 -5.40 -7.34 17.62
C ALA A 110 -6.40 -6.75 16.61
N VAL A 111 -6.35 -5.45 16.32
CA VAL A 111 -7.21 -4.82 15.28
C VAL A 111 -7.00 -5.48 13.91
N VAL A 112 -5.77 -5.83 13.54
CA VAL A 112 -5.49 -6.55 12.28
C VAL A 112 -6.03 -7.99 12.35
N ALA A 113 -5.84 -8.68 13.47
CA ALA A 113 -6.34 -10.04 13.65
C ALA A 113 -7.87 -10.10 13.61
N ASP A 114 -8.56 -9.16 14.27
CA ASP A 114 -10.03 -9.04 14.27
C ASP A 114 -10.57 -8.74 12.87
N HIS A 115 -9.89 -7.85 12.12
CA HIS A 115 -10.24 -7.57 10.72
C HIS A 115 -10.19 -8.85 9.87
N VAL A 116 -9.12 -9.64 9.99
CA VAL A 116 -8.99 -10.91 9.26
C VAL A 116 -10.04 -11.90 9.74
N ALA A 117 -10.25 -12.04 11.06
CA ALA A 117 -11.26 -12.94 11.61
C ALA A 117 -12.68 -12.62 11.10
N ALA A 118 -12.98 -11.34 10.84
CA ALA A 118 -14.25 -10.87 10.28
C ALA A 118 -14.38 -11.11 8.76
N GLY A 119 -13.34 -11.60 8.07
CA GLY A 119 -13.38 -11.93 6.64
C GLY A 119 -12.43 -11.10 5.76
N GLY A 120 -11.68 -10.16 6.34
CA GLY A 120 -10.67 -9.38 5.63
C GLY A 120 -9.43 -10.20 5.24
N ARG A 121 -8.53 -9.58 4.51
CA ARG A 121 -7.21 -10.13 4.14
C ARG A 121 -6.12 -9.26 4.73
N ALA A 122 -5.01 -9.88 5.18
CA ALA A 122 -3.84 -9.15 5.64
C ALA A 122 -2.55 -9.69 5.01
N VAL A 123 -1.61 -8.81 4.69
CA VAL A 123 -0.24 -9.18 4.31
C VAL A 123 0.71 -8.55 5.31
N VAL A 124 1.46 -9.37 6.03
CA VAL A 124 2.46 -8.95 7.02
C VAL A 124 3.82 -9.38 6.53
N THR A 125 4.84 -8.52 6.61
CA THR A 125 6.18 -8.88 6.16
C THR A 125 7.13 -9.22 7.31
N CYS A 126 8.27 -9.76 6.95
CA CYS A 126 9.38 -10.02 7.86
C CYS A 126 9.69 -8.81 8.75
N PHE A 127 10.27 -9.07 9.90
CA PHE A 127 10.63 -8.08 10.89
C PHE A 127 9.46 -7.26 11.45
N SER A 128 8.21 -7.76 11.34
CA SER A 128 7.03 -7.18 11.98
C SER A 128 6.77 -7.80 13.35
N GLY A 129 6.23 -7.02 14.30
CA GLY A 129 5.83 -7.51 15.62
C GLY A 129 6.98 -8.00 16.49
N ILE A 130 8.17 -7.44 16.33
CA ILE A 130 9.38 -7.86 17.04
C ILE A 130 9.39 -7.31 18.47
N VAL A 131 9.02 -6.02 18.63
CA VAL A 131 9.03 -5.34 19.94
C VAL A 131 7.67 -4.76 20.30
N ASP A 132 7.47 -4.50 21.60
CA ASP A 132 6.33 -3.75 22.11
C ASP A 132 6.53 -2.22 21.98
N GLU A 133 5.58 -1.42 22.47
CA GLU A 133 5.61 0.05 22.43
C GLU A 133 6.75 0.67 23.27
N ARG A 134 7.49 -0.13 24.00
CA ARG A 134 8.65 0.29 24.82
C ARG A 134 9.96 -0.25 24.26
N ASP A 135 9.94 -0.70 23.00
CA ASP A 135 11.10 -1.30 22.32
C ASP A 135 11.65 -2.55 23.04
N ARG A 136 10.78 -3.31 23.73
CA ARG A 136 11.16 -4.57 24.37
C ARG A 136 10.87 -5.73 23.45
N VAL A 137 11.88 -6.55 23.18
CA VAL A 137 11.77 -7.73 22.33
C VAL A 137 10.73 -8.71 22.91
N ARG A 138 9.82 -9.14 22.06
CA ARG A 138 8.82 -10.17 22.39
C ARG A 138 9.48 -11.54 22.46
N THR A 139 9.21 -12.29 23.50
CA THR A 139 9.76 -13.64 23.69
C THR A 139 8.87 -14.71 23.05
N GLY A 140 9.45 -15.90 22.79
CA GLY A 140 8.71 -17.07 22.30
C GLY A 140 8.62 -17.21 20.79
N GLY A 141 9.51 -16.55 20.04
CA GLY A 141 9.61 -16.60 18.57
C GLY A 141 8.85 -15.48 17.88
N TYR A 142 9.19 -15.23 16.63
CA TYR A 142 8.68 -14.13 15.81
C TYR A 142 7.62 -14.64 14.80
N PRO A 143 6.87 -13.77 14.19
CA PRO A 143 6.56 -12.37 14.55
C PRO A 143 5.66 -12.31 15.79
N GLY A 144 6.21 -11.91 16.96
CA GLY A 144 5.59 -12.08 18.28
C GLY A 144 4.14 -11.64 18.39
N ALA A 145 3.82 -10.43 17.92
CA ALA A 145 2.47 -9.88 17.99
C ALA A 145 1.49 -10.48 16.96
N PHE A 146 1.98 -11.08 15.87
CA PHE A 146 1.17 -11.59 14.76
C PHE A 146 1.22 -13.11 14.61
N ARG A 147 1.90 -13.82 15.50
CA ARG A 147 2.17 -15.25 15.37
C ARG A 147 0.93 -16.10 15.20
N ASP A 148 -0.10 -15.84 16.02
CA ASP A 148 -1.35 -16.61 15.98
C ASP A 148 -2.17 -16.28 14.73
N LEU A 149 -2.18 -15.02 14.30
CA LEU A 149 -2.80 -14.58 13.05
C LEU A 149 -2.16 -15.27 11.84
N LEU A 150 -0.83 -15.31 11.81
CA LEU A 150 -0.06 -15.79 10.66
C LEU A 150 0.15 -17.30 10.65
N GLY A 151 -0.08 -17.97 11.78
CA GLY A 151 0.13 -19.42 11.89
C GLY A 151 1.56 -19.87 11.59
N VAL A 152 2.54 -19.02 11.93
CA VAL A 152 3.97 -19.29 11.71
C VAL A 152 4.79 -18.96 12.95
N ARG A 153 6.03 -19.50 12.98
CA ARG A 153 7.04 -19.13 13.95
C ARG A 153 8.40 -19.02 13.27
N VAL A 154 9.12 -17.98 13.64
CA VAL A 154 10.50 -17.71 13.22
C VAL A 154 11.37 -17.64 14.47
N ASP A 155 12.48 -18.35 14.47
CA ASP A 155 13.41 -18.39 15.62
C ASP A 155 14.73 -17.64 15.33
N GLU A 156 15.08 -17.43 14.04
CA GLU A 156 16.33 -16.83 13.60
C GLU A 156 16.13 -15.84 12.46
N PHE A 157 17.00 -14.86 12.38
CA PHE A 157 17.08 -13.91 11.27
C PHE A 157 18.35 -14.18 10.45
N LEU A 158 18.21 -14.25 9.14
CA LEU A 158 19.28 -14.52 8.19
C LEU A 158 19.34 -13.43 7.11
N PRO A 159 19.78 -12.21 7.49
CA PRO A 159 19.95 -11.14 6.51
C PRO A 159 20.89 -11.56 5.39
N LEU A 160 20.58 -11.19 4.17
CA LEU A 160 21.44 -11.45 3.02
C LEU A 160 22.59 -10.44 2.96
N ALA A 161 23.72 -10.87 2.41
CA ALA A 161 24.82 -9.95 2.15
C ALA A 161 24.38 -8.84 1.17
N ALA A 162 25.05 -7.69 1.21
CA ALA A 162 24.73 -6.57 0.33
C ALA A 162 24.74 -7.00 -1.13
N GLY A 163 23.63 -6.74 -1.84
CA GLY A 163 23.40 -7.18 -3.22
C GLY A 163 23.15 -8.68 -3.39
N GLY A 164 23.03 -9.44 -2.27
CA GLY A 164 22.69 -10.86 -2.33
C GLY A 164 21.22 -11.08 -2.66
N GLU A 165 20.95 -12.19 -3.33
CA GLU A 165 19.62 -12.66 -3.69
C GLU A 165 19.43 -14.11 -3.25
N ILE A 166 18.20 -14.49 -2.97
CA ILE A 166 17.80 -15.86 -2.71
C ILE A 166 16.68 -16.25 -3.69
N ALA A 167 16.89 -17.32 -4.45
CA ALA A 167 15.92 -17.79 -5.43
C ALA A 167 14.65 -18.33 -4.74
N LEU A 168 13.49 -18.09 -5.35
CA LEU A 168 12.19 -18.59 -4.93
C LEU A 168 11.67 -19.65 -5.90
N SER A 169 10.70 -20.44 -5.48
CA SER A 169 10.19 -21.62 -6.20
C SER A 169 9.47 -21.29 -7.51
N ASP A 170 9.02 -20.07 -7.70
CA ASP A 170 8.42 -19.55 -8.94
C ASP A 170 9.44 -18.99 -9.95
N GLY A 171 10.73 -19.07 -9.62
CA GLY A 171 11.83 -18.52 -10.43
C GLY A 171 12.15 -17.05 -10.14
N SER A 172 11.42 -16.40 -9.27
CA SER A 172 11.73 -15.05 -8.78
C SER A 172 12.81 -15.05 -7.69
N ALA A 173 13.08 -13.90 -7.09
CA ALA A 173 14.08 -13.77 -6.04
C ALA A 173 13.58 -12.89 -4.87
N GLY A 174 14.06 -13.24 -3.68
CA GLY A 174 14.07 -12.38 -2.50
C GLY A 174 15.42 -11.70 -2.30
N THR A 175 15.43 -10.56 -1.64
CA THR A 175 16.63 -9.76 -1.35
C THR A 175 16.65 -9.33 0.11
N VAL A 176 17.79 -8.79 0.56
CA VAL A 176 17.99 -8.14 1.87
C VAL A 176 17.80 -9.07 3.06
N TRP A 177 16.72 -9.83 3.10
CA TRP A 177 16.28 -10.59 4.27
C TRP A 177 15.86 -12.01 3.92
N SER A 178 16.16 -12.94 4.79
CA SER A 178 15.58 -14.28 4.78
C SER A 178 15.49 -14.82 6.22
N GLU A 179 14.66 -15.80 6.44
CA GLU A 179 14.49 -16.44 7.74
C GLU A 179 13.85 -17.83 7.62
N PRO A 180 14.20 -18.78 8.49
CA PRO A 180 13.54 -20.08 8.54
C PRO A 180 12.15 -19.95 9.14
N VAL A 181 11.11 -20.33 8.40
CA VAL A 181 9.71 -20.25 8.82
C VAL A 181 9.18 -21.63 9.18
N ALA A 182 8.84 -21.84 10.44
CA ALA A 182 8.11 -23.02 10.89
C ALA A 182 6.61 -22.80 10.78
N LEU A 183 5.90 -23.74 10.14
CA LEU A 183 4.44 -23.68 9.96
C LEU A 183 3.72 -24.18 11.23
N HIS A 184 2.79 -23.36 11.73
CA HIS A 184 1.92 -23.64 12.85
C HIS A 184 0.43 -23.43 12.46
N GLY A 185 0.02 -24.03 11.37
CA GLY A 185 -1.32 -23.89 10.78
C GLY A 185 -1.31 -23.28 9.38
N ALA A 186 -0.34 -22.42 9.07
CA ALA A 186 -0.18 -21.85 7.75
C ALA A 186 0.23 -22.89 6.69
N THR A 187 0.01 -22.57 5.43
CA THR A 187 0.47 -23.32 4.26
C THR A 187 1.49 -22.51 3.48
N SER A 188 2.44 -23.15 2.82
CA SER A 188 3.38 -22.46 1.94
C SER A 188 2.72 -22.04 0.63
N VAL A 189 3.03 -20.81 0.20
CA VAL A 189 2.64 -20.24 -1.10
C VAL A 189 3.86 -20.19 -2.02
N LEU A 190 5.01 -19.75 -1.52
CA LEU A 190 6.30 -19.78 -2.20
C LEU A 190 7.34 -20.33 -1.23
N ASP A 191 8.26 -21.13 -1.75
CA ASP A 191 9.38 -21.67 -1.00
C ASP A 191 10.69 -21.02 -1.46
N TYR A 192 11.68 -20.98 -0.58
CA TYR A 192 13.06 -20.74 -0.97
C TYR A 192 13.55 -21.89 -1.85
N ALA A 193 14.12 -21.58 -3.02
CA ALA A 193 14.57 -22.60 -3.98
C ALA A 193 16.07 -22.95 -3.83
N ALA A 194 16.83 -22.18 -3.05
CA ALA A 194 18.27 -22.33 -2.94
C ALA A 194 18.81 -22.01 -1.55
N GLY A 195 20.08 -22.33 -1.33
CA GLY A 195 20.81 -22.03 -0.09
C GLY A 195 20.39 -22.92 1.07
N GLN A 196 20.68 -22.47 2.30
CA GLN A 196 20.38 -23.22 3.52
C GLN A 196 18.88 -23.31 3.84
N LEU A 197 18.06 -22.47 3.22
CA LEU A 197 16.59 -22.45 3.38
C LEU A 197 15.85 -23.20 2.26
N ALA A 198 16.57 -23.86 1.33
CA ALA A 198 15.94 -24.57 0.21
C ALA A 198 14.82 -25.52 0.67
N GLY A 199 13.62 -25.34 0.11
CA GLY A 199 12.42 -26.09 0.47
C GLY A 199 11.68 -25.61 1.71
N GLN A 200 12.15 -24.53 2.36
CA GLN A 200 11.41 -23.88 3.46
C GLN A 200 10.53 -22.74 2.91
N PRO A 201 9.41 -22.45 3.59
CA PRO A 201 8.50 -21.40 3.16
C PRO A 201 9.14 -20.01 3.15
N ALA A 202 8.94 -19.27 2.05
CA ALA A 202 9.28 -17.86 1.89
C ALA A 202 8.06 -16.95 1.97
N VAL A 203 6.91 -17.43 1.44
CA VAL A 203 5.61 -16.79 1.59
C VAL A 203 4.62 -17.82 2.07
N THR A 204 3.86 -17.51 3.11
CA THR A 204 2.85 -18.41 3.66
C THR A 204 1.47 -17.76 3.66
N ARG A 205 0.43 -18.58 3.76
CA ARG A 205 -0.97 -18.17 3.93
C ARG A 205 -1.58 -18.97 5.07
N ASN A 206 -2.28 -18.28 5.96
CA ASN A 206 -3.02 -18.88 7.07
C ASN A 206 -4.49 -18.44 7.04
N ASP A 207 -5.41 -19.39 7.16
CA ASP A 207 -6.82 -19.08 7.40
C ASP A 207 -6.99 -18.66 8.86
N HIS A 208 -7.67 -17.53 9.09
CA HIS A 208 -7.95 -17.03 10.42
C HIS A 208 -9.38 -16.48 10.50
N GLY A 209 -10.24 -17.18 11.24
CA GLY A 209 -11.66 -16.87 11.26
C GLY A 209 -12.30 -17.03 9.88
N ALA A 210 -12.92 -15.97 9.35
CA ALA A 210 -13.55 -15.97 8.03
C ALA A 210 -12.60 -15.42 6.93
N GLY A 211 -11.40 -14.96 7.28
CA GLY A 211 -10.41 -14.38 6.38
C GLY A 211 -9.11 -15.16 6.30
N ALA A 212 -8.09 -14.52 5.74
CA ALA A 212 -6.76 -15.09 5.61
C ALA A 212 -5.67 -14.04 5.76
N ALA A 213 -4.50 -14.48 6.24
CA ALA A 213 -3.31 -13.64 6.38
C ALA A 213 -2.11 -14.28 5.70
N TRP A 214 -1.31 -13.46 5.01
CA TRP A 214 -0.05 -13.86 4.40
C TRP A 214 1.11 -13.34 5.22
N TYR A 215 2.15 -14.16 5.31
CA TYR A 215 3.44 -13.74 5.83
C TYR A 215 4.49 -13.82 4.74
N VAL A 216 5.27 -12.77 4.59
CA VAL A 216 6.34 -12.65 3.59
C VAL A 216 7.66 -12.55 4.34
N SER A 217 8.46 -13.61 4.32
CA SER A 217 9.68 -13.77 5.13
C SER A 217 10.95 -13.24 4.45
N THR A 218 10.82 -12.51 3.35
CA THR A 218 11.91 -11.89 2.58
C THR A 218 11.46 -10.59 1.94
N VAL A 219 12.36 -9.77 1.45
CA VAL A 219 12.02 -8.62 0.61
C VAL A 219 11.86 -9.11 -0.83
N LEU A 220 10.63 -9.13 -1.33
CA LEU A 220 10.33 -9.59 -2.69
C LEU A 220 10.75 -8.55 -3.73
N ALA A 221 11.21 -9.02 -4.89
CA ALA A 221 11.37 -8.20 -6.07
C ALA A 221 10.02 -7.55 -6.47
N ALA A 222 10.07 -6.37 -7.10
CA ALA A 222 8.87 -5.58 -7.38
C ALA A 222 7.80 -6.34 -8.17
N ASP A 223 8.20 -7.13 -9.18
CA ASP A 223 7.27 -7.92 -9.99
C ASP A 223 6.62 -9.05 -9.19
N THR A 224 7.38 -9.71 -8.32
CA THR A 224 6.87 -10.76 -7.43
C THR A 224 5.91 -10.18 -6.38
N LEU A 225 6.26 -9.04 -5.78
CA LEU A 225 5.38 -8.33 -4.85
C LEU A 225 4.07 -7.95 -5.54
N ARG A 226 4.13 -7.40 -6.77
CA ARG A 226 2.95 -7.03 -7.54
C ARG A 226 2.07 -8.25 -7.86
N THR A 227 2.67 -9.38 -8.21
CA THR A 227 1.94 -10.64 -8.46
C THR A 227 1.25 -11.12 -7.19
N LEU A 228 1.97 -11.21 -6.06
CA LEU A 228 1.41 -11.61 -4.78
C LEU A 228 0.23 -10.70 -4.35
N LEU A 229 0.42 -9.37 -4.45
CA LEU A 229 -0.66 -8.44 -4.10
C LEU A 229 -1.85 -8.56 -5.05
N GLY A 230 -1.62 -8.79 -6.35
CA GLY A 230 -2.68 -9.07 -7.31
C GLY A 230 -3.53 -10.29 -6.92
N ASP A 231 -2.90 -11.37 -6.50
CA ASP A 231 -3.59 -12.59 -6.05
C ASP A 231 -4.38 -12.34 -4.75
N VAL A 232 -3.79 -11.64 -3.78
CA VAL A 232 -4.47 -11.27 -2.53
C VAL A 232 -5.68 -10.37 -2.78
N LEU A 233 -5.54 -9.36 -3.65
CA LEU A 233 -6.63 -8.46 -4.04
C LEU A 233 -7.76 -9.22 -4.75
N ALA A 234 -7.42 -10.13 -5.68
CA ALA A 234 -8.40 -10.98 -6.36
C ALA A 234 -9.15 -11.87 -5.38
N GLU A 235 -8.46 -12.50 -4.41
CA GLU A 235 -9.10 -13.31 -3.35
C GLU A 235 -10.00 -12.46 -2.44
N ALA A 236 -9.65 -11.19 -2.22
CA ALA A 236 -10.45 -10.24 -1.45
C ALA A 236 -11.63 -9.64 -2.25
N GLY A 237 -11.74 -9.94 -3.55
CA GLY A 237 -12.75 -9.35 -4.43
C GLY A 237 -12.50 -7.89 -4.79
N VAL A 238 -11.29 -7.37 -4.56
CA VAL A 238 -10.89 -6.01 -4.95
C VAL A 238 -10.58 -5.98 -6.43
N THR A 239 -11.26 -5.12 -7.16
CA THR A 239 -11.06 -4.95 -8.59
C THR A 239 -10.25 -3.69 -8.87
N PRO A 240 -9.12 -3.78 -9.57
CA PRO A 240 -8.38 -2.61 -10.03
C PRO A 240 -9.25 -1.66 -10.86
N ASP A 241 -8.97 -0.36 -10.81
CA ASP A 241 -9.65 0.60 -11.65
C ASP A 241 -9.37 0.31 -13.14
N ALA A 242 -10.44 0.11 -13.92
CA ALA A 242 -10.33 -0.25 -15.33
C ALA A 242 -9.65 0.83 -16.20
N ALA A 243 -9.57 2.06 -15.69
CA ALA A 243 -8.88 3.17 -16.34
C ALA A 243 -7.39 3.25 -16.02
N ALA A 244 -6.95 2.59 -14.94
CA ALA A 244 -5.56 2.62 -14.50
C ALA A 244 -4.65 1.95 -15.53
N ARG A 245 -3.50 2.55 -15.75
CA ARG A 245 -2.44 2.07 -16.64
C ARG A 245 -1.12 2.75 -16.29
N PRO A 246 0.02 2.19 -16.67
CA PRO A 246 1.31 2.79 -16.34
C PRO A 246 1.36 4.28 -16.67
N GLY A 247 1.68 5.11 -15.67
CA GLY A 247 1.81 6.56 -15.78
C GLY A 247 0.50 7.36 -15.76
N LEU A 248 -0.67 6.73 -15.75
CA LEU A 248 -1.96 7.39 -15.47
C LEU A 248 -2.45 6.98 -14.08
N GLU A 249 -2.39 7.91 -13.15
CA GLU A 249 -2.99 7.74 -11.83
C GLU A 249 -4.49 8.04 -11.90
N VAL A 250 -5.29 7.14 -11.32
CA VAL A 250 -6.74 7.26 -11.25
C VAL A 250 -7.17 7.18 -9.81
N VAL A 251 -7.80 8.24 -9.30
CA VAL A 251 -8.34 8.27 -7.94
C VAL A 251 -9.81 8.62 -8.01
N ARG A 252 -10.64 7.83 -7.35
CA ARG A 252 -12.08 8.09 -7.27
C ARG A 252 -12.45 8.64 -5.89
N ARG A 253 -13.18 9.75 -5.91
CA ARG A 253 -13.83 10.29 -4.71
C ARG A 253 -15.33 10.18 -4.86
N ARG A 254 -16.03 9.97 -3.76
CA ARG A 254 -17.49 9.74 -3.77
C ARG A 254 -18.17 10.48 -2.63
N ASP A 255 -19.40 10.91 -2.89
CA ASP A 255 -20.42 11.22 -1.89
C ASP A 255 -21.68 10.40 -2.17
N ASP A 256 -22.81 10.78 -1.59
CA ASP A 256 -24.08 10.07 -1.74
C ASP A 256 -24.69 10.20 -3.15
N GLN A 257 -24.31 11.21 -3.93
CA GLN A 257 -24.92 11.58 -5.21
C GLN A 257 -23.96 11.47 -6.39
N HIS A 258 -22.67 11.79 -6.18
CA HIS A 258 -21.70 11.94 -7.23
C HIS A 258 -20.46 11.06 -7.03
N GLU A 259 -19.79 10.81 -8.13
CA GLU A 259 -18.44 10.32 -8.16
C GLU A 259 -17.58 11.31 -8.95
N TRP A 260 -16.36 11.56 -8.46
CA TRP A 260 -15.35 12.35 -9.15
C TRP A 260 -14.15 11.47 -9.45
N VAL A 261 -13.82 11.41 -10.74
CA VAL A 261 -12.67 10.66 -11.24
C VAL A 261 -11.54 11.64 -11.46
N PHE A 262 -10.49 11.51 -10.67
CA PHE A 262 -9.24 12.24 -10.81
C PHE A 262 -8.32 11.46 -11.74
N LEU A 263 -7.85 12.11 -12.78
CA LEU A 263 -6.96 11.55 -13.79
C LEU A 263 -5.70 12.41 -13.82
N LEU A 264 -4.57 11.84 -13.37
CA LEU A 264 -3.28 12.53 -13.35
C LEU A 264 -2.32 11.82 -14.29
N ASN A 265 -1.89 12.51 -15.35
CA ASN A 265 -0.98 11.96 -16.32
C ASN A 265 0.48 12.27 -15.93
N HIS A 266 1.19 11.28 -15.41
CA HIS A 266 2.60 11.40 -15.01
C HIS A 266 3.58 11.12 -16.16
N THR A 267 3.07 10.92 -17.38
CA THR A 267 3.91 10.65 -18.56
C THR A 267 4.24 11.94 -19.33
N ASP A 268 5.18 11.86 -20.26
CA ASP A 268 5.54 12.91 -21.22
C ASP A 268 4.70 12.85 -22.52
N GLN A 269 3.70 11.93 -22.59
CA GLN A 269 2.82 11.75 -23.72
C GLN A 269 1.38 12.03 -23.34
N PRO A 270 0.54 12.52 -24.29
CA PRO A 270 -0.89 12.64 -24.04
C PRO A 270 -1.54 11.26 -23.83
N VAL A 271 -2.41 11.16 -22.83
CA VAL A 271 -3.14 9.94 -22.50
C VAL A 271 -4.63 10.14 -22.79
N GLN A 272 -5.25 9.19 -23.49
CA GLN A 272 -6.69 9.18 -23.71
C GLN A 272 -7.41 8.39 -22.61
N HIS A 273 -8.54 8.92 -22.17
CA HIS A 273 -9.42 8.25 -21.21
C HIS A 273 -10.87 8.36 -21.68
N HIS A 274 -11.67 7.33 -21.42
CA HIS A 274 -13.08 7.31 -21.79
C HIS A 274 -13.93 7.38 -20.53
N GLU A 275 -14.51 8.57 -20.30
CA GLU A 275 -15.44 8.84 -19.21
C GLU A 275 -16.42 9.92 -19.71
N ALA A 276 -17.67 9.83 -19.29
CA ALA A 276 -18.67 10.85 -19.60
C ALA A 276 -19.04 11.59 -18.32
N GLY A 277 -19.14 12.91 -18.39
CA GLY A 277 -19.44 13.72 -17.22
C GLY A 277 -19.15 15.19 -17.44
N HIS A 278 -18.87 15.91 -16.36
CA HIS A 278 -18.46 17.31 -16.40
C HIS A 278 -17.02 17.44 -15.87
N GLU A 279 -16.11 17.91 -16.72
CA GLU A 279 -14.71 18.17 -16.35
C GLU A 279 -14.64 19.52 -15.61
N LEU A 280 -14.11 19.49 -14.37
CA LEU A 280 -14.18 20.60 -13.42
C LEU A 280 -13.01 21.59 -13.54
N VAL A 281 -11.85 21.17 -14.07
CA VAL A 281 -10.67 22.03 -14.15
C VAL A 281 -10.83 23.07 -15.26
N ALA A 282 -11.24 22.64 -16.45
CA ALA A 282 -11.49 23.51 -17.60
C ALA A 282 -12.97 23.85 -17.81
N ASP A 283 -13.87 23.36 -16.93
CA ASP A 283 -15.29 23.65 -16.86
C ASP A 283 -16.05 23.37 -18.18
N HIS A 284 -16.07 22.11 -18.60
CA HIS A 284 -16.80 21.68 -19.80
C HIS A 284 -17.38 20.27 -19.71
N ALA A 285 -18.39 19.98 -20.50
CA ALA A 285 -18.98 18.66 -20.62
C ALA A 285 -18.05 17.73 -21.41
N VAL A 286 -17.86 16.50 -20.91
CA VAL A 286 -17.17 15.40 -21.58
C VAL A 286 -18.20 14.36 -21.98
N ALA A 287 -18.34 14.10 -23.27
CA ALA A 287 -19.35 13.18 -23.78
C ALA A 287 -18.78 11.78 -24.14
N GLY A 288 -17.53 11.52 -23.79
CA GLY A 288 -16.85 10.27 -24.14
C GLY A 288 -15.35 10.39 -23.95
N THR A 289 -14.55 10.17 -25.02
CA THR A 289 -13.09 10.21 -24.91
C THR A 289 -12.58 11.64 -24.68
N THR A 290 -11.76 11.79 -23.66
CA THR A 290 -10.98 12.99 -23.38
C THR A 290 -9.48 12.71 -23.48
N THR A 291 -8.68 13.76 -23.65
CA THR A 291 -7.22 13.66 -23.72
C THR A 291 -6.59 14.44 -22.56
N ILE A 292 -5.82 13.75 -21.73
CA ILE A 292 -5.07 14.35 -20.64
C ILE A 292 -3.67 14.67 -21.17
N ALA A 293 -3.30 15.97 -21.16
CA ALA A 293 -1.97 16.40 -21.61
C ALA A 293 -0.85 15.82 -20.74
N PRO A 294 0.40 15.79 -21.23
CA PRO A 294 1.56 15.45 -20.42
C PRO A 294 1.64 16.28 -19.14
N GLY A 295 1.80 15.63 -17.98
CA GLY A 295 1.77 16.31 -16.67
C GLY A 295 0.45 16.98 -16.31
N GLY A 296 -0.61 16.73 -17.10
CA GLY A 296 -1.93 17.33 -16.90
C GLY A 296 -2.81 16.55 -15.93
N THR A 297 -3.82 17.26 -15.42
CA THR A 297 -4.84 16.71 -14.52
C THR A 297 -6.23 17.02 -15.05
N GLN A 298 -7.14 16.06 -14.96
CA GLN A 298 -8.56 16.25 -15.17
C GLN A 298 -9.35 15.71 -13.99
N ILE A 299 -10.47 16.33 -13.66
CA ILE A 299 -11.40 15.89 -12.62
C ILE A 299 -12.78 15.82 -13.24
N ILE A 300 -13.27 14.62 -13.45
CA ILE A 300 -14.56 14.40 -14.14
C ILE A 300 -15.60 14.01 -13.10
N ARG A 301 -16.64 14.84 -12.92
CA ARG A 301 -17.79 14.52 -12.11
C ARG A 301 -18.78 13.68 -12.93
N THR A 302 -19.22 12.58 -12.35
CA THR A 302 -20.26 11.70 -12.88
C THR A 302 -21.39 11.55 -11.86
N ASP A 303 -22.61 11.30 -12.32
CA ASP A 303 -23.71 10.96 -11.43
C ASP A 303 -23.62 9.49 -11.03
N ARG A 304 -23.68 9.19 -9.74
CA ARG A 304 -23.74 7.78 -9.28
C ARG A 304 -25.03 7.15 -9.76
N LYS A 305 -24.92 6.07 -10.54
CA LYS A 305 -26.06 5.20 -10.77
C LYS A 305 -26.50 4.63 -9.43
N ARG A 306 -27.73 4.90 -9.00
CA ARG A 306 -28.30 4.23 -7.83
C ARG A 306 -28.38 2.74 -8.15
N SER A 307 -27.56 1.93 -7.44
CA SER A 307 -27.63 0.48 -7.46
C SER A 307 -28.85 -0.02 -6.72
#